data_77965d429df5efd75392d04f311f554b
#
_entry.id   77965d429df5efd75392d04f311f554b
#
_cell.length_a   1.000
_cell.length_b   1.000
_cell.length_c   1.000
_cell.angle_alpha   90.00
_cell.angle_beta   90.00
_cell.angle_gamma   90.00
#
_symmetry.space_group_name_H-M   'P 1'
#
loop_
_entity.id
_entity.type
_entity.pdbx_description
1 polymer ?
#
loop_
_entity_poly.entity_id
_entity_poly.type
_entity_poly.pdbx_seq_one_letter_code
_entity_poly.pdbx_strand_id
1 'polypeptide(L)'
;MQSKVEICGVNTAKLPTLKSDEMTELLRRSHLGDERARETLIQGNLRLVLSVIQRFASRGENADDLFQVGCVGLIKAIDNFDVSQNVRFSTYGVPMIIGEIRRYLRDNNAIRVSRSMRDTAYRVLQAREKLQRENQREPTVEQIAKELDLPREEVVFAMDAVVDPVSLFDPVYSDGGDTVCVMDQVRDTRNTDESWLYR
;
A
#
# COMPACT_ATOMS: atom_id res chain seq x y z
N MET A 1 -10.56 23.95 -17.24
CA MET A 1 -9.16 23.56 -17.51
C MET A 1 -8.95 22.16 -16.95
N GLN A 2 -8.80 21.16 -17.82
CA GLN A 2 -8.43 19.81 -17.35
C GLN A 2 -6.97 19.88 -16.93
N SER A 3 -6.70 19.70 -15.65
CA SER A 3 -5.33 19.59 -15.16
C SER A 3 -4.69 18.36 -15.82
N LYS A 4 -3.63 18.59 -16.58
CA LYS A 4 -2.76 17.53 -17.12
C LYS A 4 -2.15 16.81 -15.92
N VAL A 5 -2.67 15.66 -15.57
CA VAL A 5 -2.01 14.78 -14.61
C VAL A 5 -1.20 13.79 -15.45
N GLU A 6 0.10 13.86 -15.34
CA GLU A 6 1.03 12.90 -15.92
C GLU A 6 1.45 11.94 -14.81
N ILE A 7 1.28 10.63 -15.04
CA ILE A 7 1.66 9.56 -14.11
C ILE A 7 2.59 8.62 -14.87
N CYS A 8 3.78 8.38 -14.37
CA CYS A 8 4.82 7.55 -15.02
C CYS A 8 5.08 7.93 -16.48
N GLY A 9 5.05 9.22 -16.83
CA GLY A 9 5.21 9.68 -18.22
C GLY A 9 3.98 9.46 -19.11
N VAL A 10 2.87 8.92 -18.56
CA VAL A 10 1.64 8.67 -19.31
C VAL A 10 0.67 9.83 -19.13
N ASN A 11 0.24 10.44 -20.24
CA ASN A 11 -0.78 11.48 -20.22
C ASN A 11 -2.17 10.88 -19.99
N THR A 12 -2.69 11.01 -18.76
CA THR A 12 -3.95 10.40 -18.33
C THR A 12 -5.20 10.95 -19.04
N ALA A 13 -5.11 12.14 -19.65
CA ALA A 13 -6.22 12.75 -20.38
C ALA A 13 -6.46 12.11 -21.75
N LYS A 14 -5.44 11.48 -22.35
CA LYS A 14 -5.46 10.92 -23.73
C LYS A 14 -5.55 9.39 -23.76
N LEU A 15 -5.83 8.75 -22.65
CA LEU A 15 -5.90 7.29 -22.60
C LEU A 15 -7.07 6.77 -23.43
N PRO A 16 -6.82 5.78 -24.31
CA PRO A 16 -7.86 5.14 -25.09
C PRO A 16 -8.81 4.35 -24.19
N THR A 17 -10.03 4.10 -24.68
CA THR A 17 -11.00 3.23 -24.04
C THR A 17 -11.51 2.24 -25.08
N LEU A 18 -11.60 0.98 -24.72
CA LEU A 18 -12.10 -0.09 -25.57
C LEU A 18 -13.59 -0.33 -25.33
N LYS A 19 -14.32 -0.66 -26.39
CA LYS A 19 -15.70 -1.16 -26.30
C LYS A 19 -15.72 -2.63 -25.85
N SER A 20 -16.84 -3.08 -25.31
CA SER A 20 -16.97 -4.44 -24.78
C SER A 20 -16.68 -5.53 -25.80
N ASP A 21 -17.21 -5.39 -27.02
CA ASP A 21 -17.05 -6.38 -28.08
C ASP A 21 -15.59 -6.42 -28.59
N GLU A 22 -14.99 -5.25 -28.75
CA GLU A 22 -13.58 -5.10 -29.11
C GLU A 22 -12.66 -5.70 -28.04
N MET A 23 -12.98 -5.49 -26.78
CA MET A 23 -12.27 -6.09 -25.64
C MET A 23 -12.27 -7.62 -25.72
N THR A 24 -13.44 -8.23 -25.98
CA THR A 24 -13.58 -9.68 -26.04
C THR A 24 -12.78 -10.27 -27.20
N GLU A 25 -12.79 -9.61 -28.35
CA GLU A 25 -12.03 -10.07 -29.52
C GLU A 25 -10.51 -9.93 -29.31
N LEU A 26 -10.06 -8.82 -28.73
CA LEU A 26 -8.64 -8.62 -28.40
C LEU A 26 -8.16 -9.65 -27.36
N LEU A 27 -8.98 -9.99 -26.37
CA LEU A 27 -8.66 -11.04 -25.38
C LEU A 27 -8.45 -12.40 -26.03
N ARG A 28 -9.31 -12.80 -26.97
CA ARG A 28 -9.15 -14.05 -27.72
C ARG A 28 -7.83 -14.06 -28.52
N ARG A 29 -7.53 -12.96 -29.21
CA ARG A 29 -6.28 -12.82 -29.99
C ARG A 29 -5.05 -12.84 -29.08
N SER A 30 -5.09 -12.16 -27.96
CA SER A 30 -4.02 -12.16 -26.97
C SER A 30 -3.71 -13.56 -26.45
N HIS A 31 -4.74 -14.36 -26.16
CA HIS A 31 -4.58 -15.75 -25.72
C HIS A 31 -4.04 -16.67 -26.81
N LEU A 32 -4.16 -16.30 -28.08
CA LEU A 32 -3.54 -16.98 -29.22
C LEU A 32 -2.10 -16.53 -29.49
N GLY A 33 -1.53 -15.64 -28.66
CA GLY A 33 -0.15 -15.16 -28.75
C GLY A 33 0.02 -13.86 -29.53
N ASP A 34 -1.05 -13.12 -29.85
CA ASP A 34 -0.95 -11.82 -30.50
C ASP A 34 -0.50 -10.74 -29.51
N GLU A 35 0.79 -10.41 -29.51
CA GLU A 35 1.36 -9.40 -28.63
C GLU A 35 0.80 -8.00 -28.86
N ARG A 36 0.45 -7.64 -30.13
CA ARG A 36 -0.16 -6.35 -30.44
C ARG A 36 -1.54 -6.20 -29.84
N ALA A 37 -2.32 -7.27 -29.87
CA ALA A 37 -3.64 -7.32 -29.20
C ALA A 37 -3.46 -7.15 -27.69
N ARG A 38 -2.46 -7.81 -27.09
CA ARG A 38 -2.12 -7.69 -25.66
C ARG A 38 -1.75 -6.27 -25.28
N GLU A 39 -0.87 -5.61 -26.04
CA GLU A 39 -0.50 -4.22 -25.81
C GLU A 39 -1.70 -3.27 -25.90
N THR A 40 -2.55 -3.45 -26.91
CA THR A 40 -3.78 -2.66 -27.10
C THR A 40 -4.73 -2.83 -25.92
N LEU A 41 -4.87 -4.05 -25.38
CA LEU A 41 -5.65 -4.33 -24.17
C LEU A 41 -5.10 -3.60 -22.94
N ILE A 42 -3.80 -3.63 -22.75
CA ILE A 42 -3.16 -2.95 -21.62
C ILE A 42 -3.43 -1.45 -21.71
N GLN A 43 -3.11 -0.84 -22.86
CA GLN A 43 -3.29 0.60 -23.08
C GLN A 43 -4.76 1.03 -22.92
N GLY A 44 -5.70 0.26 -23.46
CA GLY A 44 -7.14 0.54 -23.41
C GLY A 44 -7.75 0.40 -22.02
N ASN A 45 -7.05 -0.23 -21.07
CA ASN A 45 -7.50 -0.45 -19.70
C ASN A 45 -6.73 0.36 -18.63
N LEU A 46 -5.78 1.20 -19.00
CA LEU A 46 -5.04 2.04 -18.03
C LEU A 46 -5.97 2.98 -17.24
N ARG A 47 -7.07 3.47 -17.85
CA ARG A 47 -8.08 4.25 -17.12
C ARG A 47 -8.74 3.46 -15.99
N LEU A 48 -8.90 2.14 -16.16
CA LEU A 48 -9.43 1.27 -15.11
C LEU A 48 -8.46 1.24 -13.93
N VAL A 49 -7.15 1.11 -14.19
CA VAL A 49 -6.12 1.18 -13.15
C VAL A 49 -6.20 2.51 -12.40
N LEU A 50 -6.26 3.64 -13.12
CA LEU A 50 -6.39 4.98 -12.53
C LEU A 50 -7.59 5.10 -11.60
N SER A 51 -8.74 4.57 -12.00
CA SER A 51 -9.96 4.60 -11.18
C SER A 51 -9.83 3.79 -9.88
N VAL A 52 -9.01 2.72 -9.92
CA VAL A 52 -8.76 1.87 -8.75
C VAL A 52 -7.78 2.54 -7.79
N ILE A 53 -6.66 3.10 -8.29
CA ILE A 53 -5.64 3.72 -7.42
C ILE A 53 -6.16 4.93 -6.67
N GLN A 54 -7.14 5.68 -7.20
CA GLN A 54 -7.78 6.79 -6.50
C GLN A 54 -8.35 6.39 -5.13
N ARG A 55 -8.78 5.13 -4.97
CA ARG A 55 -9.29 4.60 -3.68
C ARG A 55 -8.19 4.44 -2.64
N PHE A 56 -6.92 4.47 -3.05
CA PHE A 56 -5.75 4.31 -2.19
C PHE A 56 -4.96 5.61 -2.00
N ALA A 57 -5.43 6.73 -2.56
CA ALA A 57 -4.74 8.03 -2.50
C ALA A 57 -4.50 8.53 -1.06
N SER A 58 -5.37 8.14 -0.10
CA SER A 58 -5.25 8.52 1.32
C SER A 58 -4.19 7.73 2.10
N ARG A 59 -3.50 6.77 1.46
CA ARG A 59 -2.52 5.90 2.14
C ARG A 59 -1.11 6.49 2.22
N GLY A 60 -0.87 7.68 1.65
CA GLY A 60 0.44 8.35 1.68
C GLY A 60 1.47 7.80 0.69
N GLU A 61 1.12 6.77 -0.08
CA GLU A 61 2.01 6.16 -1.06
C GLU A 61 2.10 6.99 -2.35
N ASN A 62 3.22 6.86 -3.06
CA ASN A 62 3.42 7.52 -4.33
C ASN A 62 2.41 7.00 -5.37
N ALA A 63 1.72 7.92 -6.05
CA ALA A 63 0.75 7.57 -7.08
C ALA A 63 1.37 6.81 -8.26
N ASP A 64 2.63 7.10 -8.60
CA ASP A 64 3.37 6.43 -9.66
C ASP A 64 3.61 4.96 -9.32
N ASP A 65 4.00 4.66 -8.07
CA ASP A 65 4.24 3.29 -7.62
C ASP A 65 2.92 2.48 -7.58
N LEU A 66 1.85 3.09 -7.04
CA LEU A 66 0.53 2.48 -7.05
C LEU A 66 0.04 2.19 -8.47
N PHE A 67 0.31 3.10 -9.42
CA PHE A 67 -0.06 2.91 -10.82
C PHE A 67 0.71 1.77 -11.46
N GLN A 68 2.03 1.69 -11.27
CA GLN A 68 2.85 0.60 -11.79
C GLN A 68 2.41 -0.76 -11.25
N VAL A 69 2.20 -0.85 -9.93
CA VAL A 69 1.70 -2.08 -9.29
C VAL A 69 0.29 -2.43 -9.79
N GLY A 70 -0.56 -1.43 -9.98
CA GLY A 70 -1.88 -1.61 -10.56
C GLY A 70 -1.82 -2.14 -11.99
N CYS A 71 -0.86 -1.67 -12.81
CA CYS A 71 -0.61 -2.20 -14.15
C CYS A 71 -0.15 -3.65 -14.13
N VAL A 72 0.68 -4.07 -13.16
CA VAL A 72 1.03 -5.49 -12.97
C VAL A 72 -0.22 -6.32 -12.71
N GLY A 73 -1.14 -5.83 -11.85
CA GLY A 73 -2.42 -6.48 -11.59
C GLY A 73 -3.31 -6.58 -12.85
N LEU A 74 -3.33 -5.52 -13.67
CA LEU A 74 -4.04 -5.51 -14.96
C LEU A 74 -3.47 -6.54 -15.93
N ILE A 75 -2.15 -6.62 -16.07
CA ILE A 75 -1.48 -7.58 -16.95
C ILE A 75 -1.84 -9.00 -16.54
N LYS A 76 -1.73 -9.33 -15.24
CA LYS A 76 -2.13 -10.64 -14.71
C LYS A 76 -3.62 -10.93 -14.98
N ALA A 77 -4.47 -9.92 -14.91
CA ALA A 77 -5.89 -10.08 -15.22
C ALA A 77 -6.12 -10.38 -16.70
N ILE A 78 -5.42 -9.72 -17.62
CA ILE A 78 -5.51 -9.98 -19.07
C ILE A 78 -5.04 -11.40 -19.38
N ASP A 79 -3.91 -11.82 -18.83
CA ASP A 79 -3.29 -13.11 -19.11
C ASP A 79 -4.12 -14.30 -18.55
N ASN A 80 -4.89 -14.09 -17.47
CA ASN A 80 -5.64 -15.15 -16.79
C ASN A 80 -7.17 -15.06 -16.97
N PHE A 81 -7.68 -14.09 -17.75
CA PHE A 81 -9.12 -13.93 -17.93
C PHE A 81 -9.70 -15.03 -18.85
N ASP A 82 -10.68 -15.76 -18.37
CA ASP A 82 -11.40 -16.75 -19.17
C ASP A 82 -12.55 -16.09 -19.94
N VAL A 83 -12.38 -15.97 -21.25
CA VAL A 83 -13.36 -15.35 -22.18
C VAL A 83 -14.64 -16.16 -22.30
N SER A 84 -14.65 -17.46 -21.91
CA SER A 84 -15.84 -18.30 -21.95
C SER A 84 -16.85 -17.93 -20.86
N GLN A 85 -16.41 -17.29 -19.79
CA GLN A 85 -17.28 -16.81 -18.73
C GLN A 85 -18.02 -15.55 -19.20
N ASN A 86 -19.33 -15.57 -19.12
CA ASN A 86 -20.18 -14.46 -19.56
C ASN A 86 -20.20 -13.31 -18.56
N VAL A 87 -19.00 -12.81 -18.18
CA VAL A 87 -18.78 -11.70 -17.26
C VAL A 87 -17.95 -10.61 -17.93
N ARG A 88 -18.14 -9.36 -17.51
CA ARG A 88 -17.32 -8.26 -18.02
C ARG A 88 -15.89 -8.37 -17.49
N PHE A 89 -14.89 -8.08 -18.33
CA PHE A 89 -13.48 -8.07 -17.94
C PHE A 89 -13.22 -7.22 -16.68
N SER A 90 -13.86 -6.05 -16.56
CA SER A 90 -13.71 -5.18 -15.38
C SER A 90 -14.11 -5.85 -14.06
N THR A 91 -15.09 -6.76 -14.09
CA THR A 91 -15.53 -7.51 -12.90
C THR A 91 -14.42 -8.43 -12.37
N TYR A 92 -13.60 -8.97 -13.26
CA TYR A 92 -12.45 -9.79 -12.92
C TYR A 92 -11.19 -8.93 -12.69
N GLY A 93 -10.94 -7.94 -13.54
CA GLY A 93 -9.73 -7.11 -13.52
C GLY A 93 -9.61 -6.23 -12.26
N VAL A 94 -10.71 -5.61 -11.81
CA VAL A 94 -10.69 -4.73 -10.63
C VAL A 94 -10.23 -5.46 -9.36
N PRO A 95 -10.78 -6.62 -8.97
CA PRO A 95 -10.26 -7.41 -7.85
C PRO A 95 -8.79 -7.79 -7.98
N MET A 96 -8.32 -8.13 -9.18
CA MET A 96 -6.91 -8.48 -9.43
C MET A 96 -5.99 -7.28 -9.19
N ILE A 97 -6.35 -6.11 -9.73
CA ILE A 97 -5.61 -4.86 -9.52
C ILE A 97 -5.57 -4.50 -8.03
N ILE A 98 -6.72 -4.54 -7.34
CA ILE A 98 -6.81 -4.29 -5.90
C ILE A 98 -5.95 -5.29 -5.12
N GLY A 99 -5.95 -6.55 -5.51
CA GLY A 99 -5.15 -7.61 -4.87
C GLY A 99 -3.65 -7.32 -4.92
N GLU A 100 -3.12 -6.91 -6.08
CA GLU A 100 -1.71 -6.55 -6.22
C GLU A 100 -1.36 -5.28 -5.43
N ILE A 101 -2.20 -4.25 -5.48
CA ILE A 101 -2.00 -3.02 -4.70
C ILE A 101 -1.99 -3.33 -3.19
N ARG A 102 -2.93 -4.12 -2.69
CA ARG A 102 -2.96 -4.53 -1.28
C ARG A 102 -1.74 -5.36 -0.88
N ARG A 103 -1.24 -6.21 -1.78
CA ARG A 103 -0.01 -6.96 -1.57
C ARG A 103 1.18 -6.01 -1.44
N TYR A 104 1.33 -5.09 -2.38
CA TYR A 104 2.37 -4.06 -2.36
C TYR A 104 2.34 -3.26 -1.05
N LEU A 105 1.19 -2.66 -0.69
CA LEU A 105 1.03 -1.89 0.54
C LEU A 105 1.38 -2.68 1.81
N ARG A 106 1.14 -3.99 1.80
CA ARG A 106 1.51 -4.85 2.92
C ARG A 106 3.01 -5.11 2.97
N ASP A 107 3.66 -5.30 1.82
CA ASP A 107 5.03 -5.78 1.72
C ASP A 107 6.04 -4.60 1.63
N ASN A 108 5.57 -3.38 1.33
CA ASN A 108 6.39 -2.16 1.15
C ASN A 108 6.62 -1.36 2.45
N ASN A 109 6.57 -1.98 3.61
CA ASN A 109 6.91 -1.29 4.85
C ASN A 109 8.43 -1.31 5.07
N ALA A 110 8.97 -0.22 5.65
CA ALA A 110 10.38 -0.09 6.00
C ALA A 110 10.85 -1.22 6.94
N ILE A 111 9.98 -1.67 7.83
CA ILE A 111 10.22 -2.82 8.71
C ILE A 111 9.27 -3.95 8.32
N ARG A 112 9.84 -5.14 8.03
CA ARG A 112 9.06 -6.32 7.70
C ARG A 112 8.37 -6.89 8.94
N VAL A 113 7.04 -6.85 8.97
CA VAL A 113 6.20 -7.45 9.99
C VAL A 113 5.54 -8.73 9.45
N SER A 114 5.51 -9.80 10.25
CA SER A 114 4.85 -11.05 9.86
C SER A 114 3.35 -10.85 9.65
N ARG A 115 2.73 -11.72 8.83
CA ARG A 115 1.28 -11.62 8.56
C ARG A 115 0.45 -11.81 9.83
N SER A 116 0.78 -12.83 10.63
CA SER A 116 0.10 -13.11 11.89
C SER A 116 0.13 -11.91 12.83
N MET A 117 1.31 -11.30 13.01
CA MET A 117 1.47 -10.13 13.87
C MET A 117 0.65 -8.95 13.37
N ARG A 118 0.61 -8.72 12.06
CA ARG A 118 -0.20 -7.64 11.45
C ARG A 118 -1.69 -7.89 11.61
N ASP A 119 -2.14 -9.14 11.47
CA ASP A 119 -3.55 -9.50 11.69
C ASP A 119 -3.93 -9.32 13.16
N THR A 120 -3.05 -9.71 14.11
CA THR A 120 -3.22 -9.43 15.52
C THR A 120 -3.28 -7.92 15.78
N ALA A 121 -2.36 -7.13 15.23
CA ALA A 121 -2.36 -5.68 15.36
C ALA A 121 -3.65 -5.03 14.85
N TYR A 122 -4.16 -5.49 13.71
CA TYR A 122 -5.44 -5.01 13.17
C TYR A 122 -6.61 -5.31 14.11
N ARG A 123 -6.67 -6.51 14.70
CA ARG A 123 -7.68 -6.88 15.70
C ARG A 123 -7.56 -6.01 16.95
N VAL A 124 -6.34 -5.74 17.41
CA VAL A 124 -6.05 -4.87 18.56
C VAL A 124 -6.54 -3.45 18.31
N LEU A 125 -6.26 -2.88 17.12
CA LEU A 125 -6.74 -1.55 16.76
C LEU A 125 -8.26 -1.47 16.69
N GLN A 126 -8.92 -2.49 16.11
CA GLN A 126 -10.39 -2.55 16.08
C GLN A 126 -11.01 -2.64 17.49
N ALA A 127 -10.43 -3.48 18.37
CA ALA A 127 -10.89 -3.60 19.75
C ALA A 127 -10.69 -2.29 20.52
N ARG A 128 -9.54 -1.60 20.31
CA ARG A 128 -9.27 -0.29 20.89
C ARG A 128 -10.34 0.74 20.47
N GLU A 129 -10.61 0.84 19.17
CA GLU A 129 -11.65 1.76 18.65
C GLU A 129 -13.05 1.44 19.19
N LYS A 130 -13.40 0.14 19.26
CA LYS A 130 -14.68 -0.32 19.82
C LYS A 130 -14.82 0.11 21.27
N LEU A 131 -13.86 -0.24 22.12
CA LEU A 131 -13.87 0.08 23.54
C LEU A 131 -13.82 1.60 23.79
N GLN A 132 -13.11 2.35 22.95
CA GLN A 132 -13.06 3.81 23.04
C GLN A 132 -14.42 4.44 22.73
N ARG A 133 -15.17 3.91 21.75
CA ARG A 133 -16.54 4.39 21.44
C ARG A 133 -17.53 4.04 22.56
N GLU A 134 -17.41 2.85 23.15
CA GLU A 134 -18.30 2.39 24.23
C GLU A 134 -18.06 3.14 25.55
N ASN A 135 -16.78 3.35 25.91
CA ASN A 135 -16.42 3.93 27.21
C ASN A 135 -16.13 5.43 27.17
N GLN A 136 -16.12 6.06 25.98
CA GLN A 136 -15.77 7.47 25.76
C GLN A 136 -14.41 7.89 26.35
N ARG A 137 -13.52 6.93 26.58
CA ARG A 137 -12.15 7.13 27.04
C ARG A 137 -11.21 6.12 26.38
N GLU A 138 -9.91 6.42 26.37
CA GLU A 138 -8.92 5.51 25.84
C GLU A 138 -8.83 4.23 26.68
N PRO A 139 -8.97 3.03 26.08
CA PRO A 139 -8.90 1.76 26.80
C PRO A 139 -7.47 1.44 27.21
N THR A 140 -7.33 0.75 28.36
CA THR A 140 -6.03 0.23 28.80
C THR A 140 -5.66 -1.04 28.04
N VAL A 141 -4.35 -1.38 28.04
CA VAL A 141 -3.84 -2.62 27.41
C VAL A 141 -4.54 -3.86 27.98
N GLU A 142 -4.82 -3.87 29.31
CA GLU A 142 -5.53 -4.97 29.97
C GLU A 142 -6.97 -5.13 29.48
N GLN A 143 -7.66 -4.04 29.20
CA GLN A 143 -9.02 -4.07 28.66
C GLN A 143 -9.05 -4.64 27.24
N ILE A 144 -8.08 -4.24 26.40
CA ILE A 144 -7.93 -4.77 25.04
C ILE A 144 -7.56 -6.26 25.08
N ALA A 145 -6.61 -6.65 25.93
CA ALA A 145 -6.19 -8.03 26.11
C ALA A 145 -7.36 -8.94 26.52
N LYS A 146 -8.19 -8.47 27.45
CA LYS A 146 -9.39 -9.18 27.92
C LYS A 146 -10.45 -9.28 26.81
N GLU A 147 -10.66 -8.23 26.02
CA GLU A 147 -11.64 -8.23 24.91
C GLU A 147 -11.26 -9.23 23.82
N LEU A 148 -9.96 -9.39 23.54
CA LEU A 148 -9.45 -10.25 22.48
C LEU A 148 -9.06 -11.66 22.95
N ASP A 149 -9.09 -11.92 24.25
CA ASP A 149 -8.57 -13.14 24.87
C ASP A 149 -7.11 -13.42 24.50
N LEU A 150 -6.27 -12.37 24.58
CA LEU A 150 -4.84 -12.42 24.24
C LEU A 150 -4.00 -12.06 25.47
N PRO A 151 -2.75 -12.60 25.56
CA PRO A 151 -1.79 -12.15 26.55
C PRO A 151 -1.47 -10.65 26.38
N ARG A 152 -1.29 -9.94 27.51
CA ARG A 152 -0.94 -8.51 27.52
C ARG A 152 0.31 -8.20 26.66
N GLU A 153 1.32 -9.06 26.75
CA GLU A 153 2.57 -8.92 26.00
C GLU A 153 2.34 -8.97 24.49
N GLU A 154 1.46 -9.87 24.03
CA GLU A 154 1.13 -9.98 22.60
C GLU A 154 0.41 -8.72 22.08
N VAL A 155 -0.47 -8.12 22.90
CA VAL A 155 -1.14 -6.86 22.56
C VAL A 155 -0.11 -5.74 22.42
N VAL A 156 0.86 -5.63 23.36
CA VAL A 156 1.92 -4.61 23.29
C VAL A 156 2.79 -4.82 22.06
N PHE A 157 3.28 -6.05 21.81
CA PHE A 157 4.07 -6.36 20.63
C PHE A 157 3.32 -6.06 19.32
N ALA A 158 2.02 -6.36 19.28
CA ALA A 158 1.22 -6.06 18.10
C ALA A 158 1.06 -4.55 17.87
N MET A 159 0.90 -3.76 18.91
CA MET A 159 0.84 -2.30 18.81
C MET A 159 2.16 -1.71 18.34
N ASP A 160 3.28 -2.16 18.88
CA ASP A 160 4.62 -1.68 18.51
C ASP A 160 4.99 -2.07 17.06
N ALA A 161 4.52 -3.24 16.61
CA ALA A 161 4.85 -3.75 15.27
C ALA A 161 4.25 -2.91 14.11
N VAL A 162 3.23 -2.10 14.37
CA VAL A 162 2.56 -1.25 13.34
C VAL A 162 2.89 0.23 13.47
N VAL A 163 3.81 0.59 14.35
CA VAL A 163 4.30 1.97 14.47
C VAL A 163 5.19 2.28 13.27
N ASP A 164 4.87 3.36 12.55
CA ASP A 164 5.69 3.83 11.45
C ASP A 164 7.04 4.36 11.97
N PRO A 165 8.17 4.00 11.33
CA PRO A 165 9.47 4.52 11.71
C PRO A 165 9.54 6.03 11.46
N VAL A 166 10.13 6.76 12.40
CA VAL A 166 10.39 8.20 12.28
C VAL A 166 11.66 8.40 11.47
N SER A 167 11.67 9.40 10.58
CA SER A 167 12.87 9.76 9.82
C SER A 167 13.93 10.35 10.76
N LEU A 168 15.19 9.94 10.57
CA LEU A 168 16.32 10.56 11.29
C LEU A 168 16.51 12.03 10.93
N PHE A 169 16.00 12.46 9.78
CA PHE A 169 16.06 13.85 9.30
C PHE A 169 14.82 14.67 9.68
N ASP A 170 13.85 14.09 10.40
CA ASP A 170 12.72 14.86 10.88
C ASP A 170 13.19 15.95 11.85
N PRO A 171 12.74 17.21 11.68
CA PRO A 171 13.11 18.29 12.56
C PRO A 171 12.43 18.12 13.93
N VAL A 172 13.23 18.06 14.99
CA VAL A 172 12.74 18.04 16.38
C VAL A 172 12.52 19.45 16.86
N TYR A 173 13.39 20.37 16.47
CA TYR A 173 13.36 21.77 16.83
C TYR A 173 13.80 22.64 15.65
N SER A 174 13.04 23.70 15.36
CA SER A 174 13.33 24.67 14.31
C SER A 174 13.09 26.07 14.87
N ASP A 175 14.16 26.76 15.20
CA ASP A 175 14.12 28.16 15.69
C ASP A 175 15.01 29.03 14.80
N GLY A 176 14.45 29.53 13.70
CA GLY A 176 14.99 30.63 12.88
C GLY A 176 16.41 30.54 12.33
N GLY A 177 17.15 29.49 12.65
CA GLY A 177 18.57 29.25 12.29
C GLY A 177 18.82 27.77 11.99
N ASP A 178 19.55 27.09 12.85
CA ASP A 178 19.91 25.69 12.68
C ASP A 178 18.74 24.78 13.04
N THR A 179 18.44 23.82 12.15
CA THR A 179 17.41 22.80 12.37
C THR A 179 18.05 21.60 13.06
N VAL A 180 17.63 21.29 14.28
CA VAL A 180 18.03 20.08 15.00
C VAL A 180 17.15 18.91 14.57
N CYS A 181 17.77 17.88 14.02
CA CYS A 181 17.10 16.66 13.57
C CYS A 181 17.09 15.55 14.65
N VAL A 182 16.24 14.54 14.47
CA VAL A 182 16.24 13.35 15.34
C VAL A 182 17.63 12.71 15.41
N MET A 183 18.37 12.69 14.30
CA MET A 183 19.74 12.15 14.19
C MET A 183 20.70 12.80 15.20
N ASP A 184 20.57 14.10 15.44
CA ASP A 184 21.45 14.86 16.33
C ASP A 184 21.25 14.48 17.82
N GLN A 185 20.11 13.86 18.14
CA GLN A 185 19.78 13.40 19.49
C GLN A 185 20.17 11.93 19.74
N VAL A 186 20.50 11.16 18.68
CA VAL A 186 20.88 9.76 18.80
C VAL A 186 22.33 9.64 19.21
N ARG A 187 22.56 9.20 20.47
CA ARG A 187 23.92 8.98 20.99
C ARG A 187 24.50 7.65 20.49
N ASP A 188 25.74 7.66 20.01
CA ASP A 188 26.52 6.44 19.77
C ASP A 188 27.02 5.88 21.11
N THR A 189 26.48 4.75 21.53
CA THR A 189 26.86 4.07 22.79
C THR A 189 28.01 3.08 22.60
N ARG A 190 28.42 2.79 21.36
CA ARG A 190 29.51 1.84 21.06
C ARG A 190 30.87 2.46 20.97
N ASN A 191 30.92 3.74 20.65
CA ASN A 191 32.18 4.50 20.44
C ASN A 191 32.34 5.54 21.54
N THR A 192 32.55 5.08 22.78
CA THR A 192 32.85 5.97 23.91
C THR A 192 34.34 6.27 23.93
N ASP A 193 34.71 7.53 24.19
CA ASP A 193 36.11 7.97 24.27
C ASP A 193 36.96 7.12 25.22
N GLU A 194 36.35 6.59 26.28
CA GLU A 194 36.95 5.63 27.20
C GLU A 194 37.44 4.34 26.49
N SER A 195 36.79 3.86 25.46
CA SER A 195 37.21 2.65 24.72
C SER A 195 38.53 2.85 23.95
N TRP A 196 38.90 4.10 23.62
CA TRP A 196 40.15 4.44 22.94
C TRP A 196 41.30 4.64 23.90
N LEU A 197 41.03 5.05 25.15
CA LEU A 197 42.04 5.27 26.18
C LEU A 197 42.60 3.96 26.77
N TYR A 198 41.89 2.85 26.64
CA TYR A 198 42.26 1.52 27.14
C TYR A 198 42.72 0.53 26.09
N ARG A 199 42.98 0.97 24.86
CA ARG A 199 43.62 0.22 23.78
C ARG A 199 45.04 0.68 23.57
#